data_bc0dd15874366301700494110a0d7734
#
_entry.id   bc0dd15874366301700494110a0d7734
#
_cell.length_a   1.000
_cell.length_b   1.000
_cell.length_c   1.000
_cell.angle_alpha   90.00
_cell.angle_beta   90.00
_cell.angle_gamma   90.00
#
_symmetry.space_group_name_H-M   'P 1'
#
loop_
_entity.id
_entity.type
_entity.pdbx_description
1 polymer ?
#
loop_
_entity_poly.entity_id
_entity_poly.type
_entity_poly.pdbx_seq_one_letter_code
_entity_poly.pdbx_strand_id
1 'polypeptide(L)'
;MNEKVRDAMIPDPQTLEASASSEEAGQHLVSPDVRAVYVCEDGRFVGVVTRKTLVREIVAAGRHPSETAIGQIAEPAHWTIAPDVPLDEAFRLLEEHDAERVPVLEEGRLVGVLSRSVLQRRLAEDEPPHELDVLEL
;
A
#
# COMPACT_ATOMS: atom_id res chain seq x y z
N MET A 1 -4.52 17.06 -17.38
CA MET A 1 -4.26 15.62 -17.38
C MET A 1 -5.48 14.88 -16.89
N ASN A 2 -5.88 13.90 -17.66
CA ASN A 2 -7.10 13.14 -17.33
C ASN A 2 -6.81 11.81 -16.65
N GLU A 3 -5.58 11.58 -16.26
CA GLU A 3 -5.22 10.35 -15.58
C GLU A 3 -5.75 10.34 -14.17
N LYS A 4 -6.16 9.17 -13.74
CA LYS A 4 -6.71 8.93 -12.41
C LYS A 4 -5.88 7.90 -11.68
N VAL A 5 -6.14 7.76 -10.40
CA VAL A 5 -5.46 6.78 -9.54
C VAL A 5 -5.47 5.38 -10.17
N ARG A 6 -6.62 4.97 -10.76
CA ARG A 6 -6.72 3.65 -11.38
C ARG A 6 -5.70 3.42 -12.50
N ASP A 7 -5.24 4.47 -13.14
CA ASP A 7 -4.30 4.36 -14.25
C ASP A 7 -2.85 4.20 -13.80
N ALA A 8 -2.56 4.51 -12.54
CA ALA A 8 -1.19 4.49 -12.02
C ALA A 8 -1.01 3.57 -10.81
N MET A 9 -2.09 3.05 -10.23
CA MET A 9 -1.99 2.18 -9.07
C MET A 9 -1.34 0.85 -9.44
N ILE A 10 -0.72 0.21 -8.45
CA ILE A 10 -0.22 -1.14 -8.59
C ILE A 10 -1.40 -2.08 -8.35
N PRO A 11 -1.82 -2.86 -9.35
CA PRO A 11 -2.96 -3.75 -9.15
C PRO A 11 -2.55 -5.02 -8.40
N ASP A 12 -3.53 -5.72 -7.88
CA ASP A 12 -3.36 -7.03 -7.24
C ASP A 12 -2.24 -7.06 -6.20
N PRO A 13 -2.31 -6.21 -5.15
CA PRO A 13 -1.30 -6.24 -4.10
C PRO A 13 -1.37 -7.56 -3.33
N GLN A 14 -0.27 -7.90 -2.63
CA GLN A 14 -0.23 -9.11 -1.82
C GLN A 14 -1.28 -9.03 -0.72
N THR A 15 -2.28 -9.90 -0.78
CA THR A 15 -3.36 -9.93 0.20
C THR A 15 -3.45 -11.30 0.87
N LEU A 16 -3.95 -11.30 2.09
CA LEU A 16 -4.27 -12.53 2.82
C LEU A 16 -5.59 -12.32 3.53
N GLU A 17 -6.31 -13.42 3.75
CA GLU A 17 -7.54 -13.38 4.52
C GLU A 17 -7.24 -13.13 6.00
N ALA A 18 -8.15 -12.46 6.68
CA ALA A 18 -8.01 -12.14 8.10
C ALA A 18 -7.79 -13.38 8.98
N SER A 19 -8.24 -14.55 8.52
CA SER A 19 -8.08 -15.81 9.23
C SER A 19 -6.69 -16.44 9.04
N ALA A 20 -5.90 -15.95 8.12
CA ALA A 20 -4.53 -16.46 7.89
C ALA A 20 -3.66 -16.21 9.12
N SER A 21 -2.65 -17.07 9.33
CA SER A 21 -1.78 -16.93 10.47
C SER A 21 -0.75 -15.81 10.28
N SER A 22 -0.28 -15.29 11.40
CA SER A 22 0.80 -14.30 11.39
C SER A 22 2.09 -14.91 10.83
N GLU A 23 2.28 -16.23 11.01
CA GLU A 23 3.40 -16.93 10.42
C GLU A 23 3.37 -16.86 8.90
N GLU A 24 2.20 -17.07 8.29
CA GLU A 24 2.07 -16.97 6.84
C GLU A 24 2.37 -15.55 6.35
N ALA A 25 1.87 -14.54 7.06
CA ALA A 25 2.19 -13.15 6.72
C ALA A 25 3.70 -12.90 6.78
N GLY A 26 4.35 -13.45 7.82
CA GLY A 26 5.79 -13.35 7.97
C GLY A 26 6.55 -13.98 6.81
N GLN A 27 6.06 -15.12 6.33
CA GLN A 27 6.69 -15.80 5.19
C GLN A 27 6.66 -14.93 3.93
N HIS A 28 5.58 -14.20 3.71
CA HIS A 28 5.53 -13.25 2.60
C HIS A 28 6.46 -12.06 2.80
N LEU A 29 6.57 -11.59 4.04
CA LEU A 29 7.37 -10.40 4.36
C LEU A 29 8.87 -10.68 4.45
N VAL A 30 9.30 -11.94 4.32
CA VAL A 30 10.71 -12.28 4.20
C VAL A 30 11.30 -11.69 2.92
N SER A 31 10.51 -11.65 1.85
CA SER A 31 10.97 -11.04 0.60
C SER A 31 11.10 -9.53 0.77
N PRO A 32 12.27 -8.93 0.46
CA PRO A 32 12.45 -7.49 0.62
C PRO A 32 11.55 -6.67 -0.29
N ASP A 33 11.03 -7.26 -1.36
CA ASP A 33 10.11 -6.56 -2.27
C ASP A 33 8.70 -6.45 -1.71
N VAL A 34 8.34 -7.30 -0.76
CA VAL A 34 7.04 -7.26 -0.12
C VAL A 34 7.12 -6.33 1.09
N ARG A 35 6.53 -5.13 0.96
CA ARG A 35 6.57 -4.12 2.02
C ARG A 35 5.45 -4.26 3.01
N ALA A 36 4.33 -4.82 2.57
CA ALA A 36 3.14 -4.95 3.39
C ALA A 36 2.28 -6.09 2.88
N VAL A 37 1.53 -6.69 3.78
CA VAL A 37 0.48 -7.64 3.43
C VAL A 37 -0.84 -6.97 3.74
N TYR A 38 -1.72 -6.91 2.76
CA TYR A 38 -3.03 -6.28 2.93
C TYR A 38 -4.03 -7.33 3.36
N VAL A 39 -4.75 -7.05 4.44
CA VAL A 39 -5.65 -8.00 5.08
C VAL A 39 -7.07 -7.71 4.65
N CYS A 40 -7.74 -8.73 4.15
CA CYS A 40 -9.13 -8.63 3.71
C CYS A 40 -9.97 -9.68 4.42
N GLU A 41 -11.25 -9.40 4.53
CA GLU A 41 -12.22 -10.35 5.08
C GLU A 41 -13.42 -10.35 4.16
N ASP A 42 -13.68 -11.48 3.52
CA ASP A 42 -14.76 -11.63 2.54
C ASP A 42 -14.67 -10.57 1.43
N GLY A 43 -13.46 -10.29 0.97
CA GLY A 43 -13.22 -9.34 -0.10
C GLY A 43 -13.15 -7.89 0.33
N ARG A 44 -13.42 -7.60 1.60
CA ARG A 44 -13.38 -6.22 2.12
C ARG A 44 -12.06 -5.96 2.81
N PHE A 45 -11.50 -4.79 2.57
CA PHE A 45 -10.24 -4.39 3.18
C PHE A 45 -10.42 -4.15 4.68
N VAL A 46 -9.53 -4.76 5.49
CA VAL A 46 -9.58 -4.66 6.94
C VAL A 46 -8.39 -3.86 7.50
N GLY A 47 -7.21 -4.08 6.95
CA GLY A 47 -6.02 -3.41 7.47
C GLY A 47 -4.74 -3.93 6.84
N VAL A 48 -3.61 -3.59 7.45
CA VAL A 48 -2.28 -3.85 6.91
C VAL A 48 -1.41 -4.50 7.95
N VAL A 49 -0.59 -5.46 7.53
CA VAL A 49 0.44 -6.06 8.37
C VAL A 49 1.80 -5.81 7.72
N THR A 50 2.70 -5.21 8.47
CA THR A 50 4.07 -4.93 8.03
C THR A 50 5.04 -5.66 8.93
N ARG A 51 6.34 -5.60 8.63
CA ARG A 51 7.37 -6.16 9.52
C ARG A 51 7.28 -5.53 10.91
N LYS A 52 7.04 -4.24 10.96
CA LYS A 52 6.88 -3.52 12.22
C LYS A 52 5.70 -4.05 13.01
N THR A 53 4.58 -4.33 12.33
CA THR A 53 3.41 -4.92 12.97
C THR A 53 3.76 -6.25 13.63
N LEU A 54 4.46 -7.12 12.91
CA LEU A 54 4.85 -8.43 13.43
C LEU A 54 5.80 -8.31 14.62
N VAL A 55 6.76 -7.39 14.55
CA VAL A 55 7.69 -7.20 15.68
C VAL A 55 6.91 -6.75 16.92
N ARG A 56 6.03 -5.78 16.77
CA ARG A 56 5.30 -5.23 17.90
C ARG A 56 4.25 -6.20 18.44
N GLU A 57 3.46 -6.79 17.56
CA GLU A 57 2.28 -7.56 17.96
C GLU A 57 2.54 -9.04 18.17
N ILE A 58 3.61 -9.58 17.61
CA ILE A 58 3.95 -10.99 17.77
C ILE A 58 5.18 -11.16 18.64
N VAL A 59 6.33 -10.61 18.19
CA VAL A 59 7.60 -10.82 18.89
C VAL A 59 7.59 -10.16 20.27
N ALA A 60 7.34 -8.85 20.31
CA ALA A 60 7.37 -8.11 21.57
C ALA A 60 6.21 -8.48 22.49
N ALA A 61 5.07 -8.85 21.93
CA ALA A 61 3.90 -9.24 22.71
C ALA A 61 3.96 -10.68 23.19
N GLY A 62 4.92 -11.47 22.72
CA GLY A 62 5.05 -12.86 23.12
C GLY A 62 3.96 -13.77 22.60
N ARG A 63 3.37 -13.42 21.46
CA ARG A 63 2.32 -14.25 20.86
C ARG A 63 2.92 -15.31 19.95
N HIS A 64 2.19 -16.39 19.77
CA HIS A 64 2.63 -17.47 18.90
C HIS A 64 2.18 -17.18 17.47
N PRO A 65 3.10 -17.08 16.51
CA PRO A 65 2.73 -16.66 15.13
C PRO A 65 1.78 -17.62 14.42
N SER A 66 1.90 -18.93 14.68
CA SER A 66 1.02 -19.90 14.02
C SER A 66 -0.38 -19.94 14.63
N GLU A 67 -0.56 -19.35 15.80
CA GLU A 67 -1.83 -19.36 16.53
C GLU A 67 -2.52 -18.01 16.55
N THR A 68 -1.91 -17.00 15.93
CA THR A 68 -2.47 -15.65 15.91
C THR A 68 -2.91 -15.30 14.49
N ALA A 69 -4.22 -15.11 14.30
CA ALA A 69 -4.76 -14.70 13.01
C ALA A 69 -4.38 -13.26 12.73
N ILE A 70 -4.05 -12.95 11.48
CA ILE A 70 -3.61 -11.60 11.13
C ILE A 70 -4.70 -10.55 11.29
N GLY A 71 -5.97 -10.94 11.22
CA GLY A 71 -7.07 -10.03 11.50
C GLY A 71 -7.03 -9.44 12.89
N GLN A 72 -6.39 -10.15 13.85
CA GLN A 72 -6.27 -9.67 15.23
C GLN A 72 -5.19 -8.61 15.40
N ILE A 73 -4.21 -8.57 14.50
CA ILE A 73 -3.07 -7.66 14.63
C ILE A 73 -2.98 -6.62 13.51
N ALA A 74 -3.80 -6.76 12.48
CA ALA A 74 -3.78 -5.83 11.34
C ALA A 74 -4.06 -4.41 11.80
N GLU A 75 -3.28 -3.47 11.28
CA GLU A 75 -3.49 -2.07 11.58
C GLU A 75 -4.42 -1.45 10.56
N PRO A 76 -5.47 -0.75 10.96
CA PRO A 76 -6.32 -0.05 9.99
C PRO A 76 -5.49 1.01 9.29
N ALA A 77 -5.74 1.19 7.99
CA ALA A 77 -5.06 2.24 7.26
C ALA A 77 -5.53 3.60 7.76
N HIS A 78 -4.60 4.56 7.89
CA HIS A 78 -4.96 5.89 8.34
C HIS A 78 -5.89 6.59 7.34
N TRP A 79 -5.73 6.30 6.05
CA TRP A 79 -6.60 6.82 5.01
C TRP A 79 -6.48 5.92 3.78
N THR A 80 -7.49 6.02 2.93
CA THR A 80 -7.54 5.26 1.69
C THR A 80 -7.97 6.23 0.59
N ILE A 81 -7.84 5.81 -0.66
CA ILE A 81 -8.18 6.69 -1.77
C ILE A 81 -9.03 5.92 -2.78
N ALA A 82 -9.93 6.63 -3.45
CA ALA A 82 -10.76 6.04 -4.49
C ALA A 82 -10.04 6.01 -5.83
N PRO A 83 -10.36 5.05 -6.71
CA PRO A 83 -9.67 4.95 -7.99
C PRO A 83 -9.97 6.07 -8.97
N ASP A 84 -11.02 6.85 -8.74
CA ASP A 84 -11.42 7.95 -9.63
C ASP A 84 -10.76 9.27 -9.34
N VAL A 85 -9.96 9.36 -8.27
CA VAL A 85 -9.30 10.61 -7.90
C VAL A 85 -8.27 10.97 -8.96
N PRO A 86 -8.21 12.24 -9.41
CA PRO A 86 -7.17 12.67 -10.35
C PRO A 86 -5.77 12.49 -9.77
N LEU A 87 -4.80 12.13 -10.62
CA LEU A 87 -3.44 11.83 -10.16
C LEU A 87 -2.75 13.00 -9.46
N ASP A 88 -2.93 14.21 -9.95
CA ASP A 88 -2.32 15.39 -9.34
C ASP A 88 -2.85 15.62 -7.92
N GLU A 89 -4.15 15.43 -7.74
CA GLU A 89 -4.77 15.54 -6.41
C GLU A 89 -4.27 14.43 -5.49
N ALA A 90 -4.16 13.20 -6.01
CA ALA A 90 -3.67 12.07 -5.24
C ALA A 90 -2.24 12.30 -4.76
N PHE A 91 -1.38 12.83 -5.63
CA PHE A 91 0.00 13.14 -5.27
C PHE A 91 0.06 14.17 -4.15
N ARG A 92 -0.75 15.21 -4.25
CA ARG A 92 -0.82 16.24 -3.22
C ARG A 92 -1.26 15.65 -1.89
N LEU A 93 -2.25 14.75 -1.91
CA LEU A 93 -2.72 14.10 -0.70
C LEU A 93 -1.64 13.20 -0.06
N LEU A 94 -0.89 12.47 -0.89
CA LEU A 94 0.22 11.66 -0.39
C LEU A 94 1.29 12.51 0.27
N GLU A 95 1.58 13.68 -0.31
CA GLU A 95 2.55 14.60 0.28
C GLU A 95 2.05 15.21 1.58
N GLU A 96 0.80 15.62 1.63
CA GLU A 96 0.20 16.19 2.83
C GLU A 96 0.20 15.21 4.00
N HIS A 97 -0.02 13.93 3.72
CA HIS A 97 -0.04 12.89 4.75
C HIS A 97 1.32 12.27 4.98
N ASP A 98 2.34 12.72 4.25
CA ASP A 98 3.68 12.13 4.29
C ASP A 98 3.62 10.61 4.16
N ALA A 99 2.80 10.16 3.24
CA ALA A 99 2.56 8.74 3.02
C ALA A 99 3.32 8.26 1.79
N GLU A 100 3.94 7.09 1.90
CA GLU A 100 4.61 6.45 0.76
C GLU A 100 3.66 5.58 -0.03
N ARG A 101 2.69 4.97 0.65
CA ARG A 101 1.73 4.07 0.04
C ARG A 101 0.36 4.31 0.61
N VAL A 102 -0.66 4.14 -0.24
CA VAL A 102 -2.04 4.24 0.21
C VAL A 102 -2.88 3.17 -0.50
N PRO A 103 -3.71 2.44 0.26
CA PRO A 103 -4.62 1.48 -0.36
C PRO A 103 -5.68 2.18 -1.21
N VAL A 104 -5.96 1.61 -2.36
CA VAL A 104 -7.01 2.10 -3.25
C VAL A 104 -8.23 1.22 -3.08
N LEU A 105 -9.32 1.81 -2.62
CA LEU A 105 -10.55 1.06 -2.36
C LEU A 105 -11.67 1.52 -3.27
N GLU A 106 -12.46 0.56 -3.72
CA GLU A 106 -13.69 0.81 -4.44
C GLU A 106 -14.80 0.04 -3.74
N GLU A 107 -15.75 0.75 -3.17
CA GLU A 107 -16.85 0.16 -2.41
C GLU A 107 -16.35 -0.77 -1.28
N GLY A 108 -15.30 -0.37 -0.60
CA GLY A 108 -14.73 -1.13 0.52
C GLY A 108 -13.82 -2.27 0.11
N ARG A 109 -13.64 -2.49 -1.18
CA ARG A 109 -12.78 -3.56 -1.70
C ARG A 109 -11.46 -3.01 -2.15
N LEU A 110 -10.39 -3.72 -1.84
CA LEU A 110 -9.05 -3.33 -2.23
C LEU A 110 -8.85 -3.63 -3.72
N VAL A 111 -8.62 -2.59 -4.51
CA VAL A 111 -8.39 -2.76 -5.95
C VAL A 111 -6.95 -2.48 -6.36
N GLY A 112 -6.16 -1.86 -5.49
CA GLY A 112 -4.76 -1.60 -5.79
C GLY A 112 -4.10 -0.85 -4.67
N VAL A 113 -2.83 -0.48 -4.90
CA VAL A 113 -2.06 0.35 -3.97
C VAL A 113 -1.41 1.45 -4.77
N LEU A 114 -1.51 2.68 -4.29
CA LEU A 114 -0.85 3.81 -4.93
C LEU A 114 0.46 4.07 -4.20
N SER A 115 1.56 4.10 -4.95
CA SER A 115 2.90 4.37 -4.42
C SER A 115 3.33 5.77 -4.79
N ARG A 116 3.80 6.52 -3.81
CA ARG A 116 4.28 7.89 -4.02
C ARG A 116 5.43 7.94 -5.03
N SER A 117 6.38 7.02 -4.94
CA SER A 117 7.52 7.00 -5.85
C SER A 117 7.12 6.66 -7.28
N VAL A 118 6.18 5.75 -7.46
CA VAL A 118 5.66 5.41 -8.79
C VAL A 118 4.94 6.62 -9.37
N LEU A 119 4.15 7.30 -8.54
CA LEU A 119 3.39 8.48 -8.96
C LEU A 119 4.33 9.63 -9.34
N GLN A 120 5.39 9.84 -8.58
CA GLN A 120 6.39 10.87 -8.91
C GLN A 120 7.01 10.64 -10.28
N ARG A 121 7.37 9.41 -10.58
CA ARG A 121 7.91 9.06 -11.89
C ARG A 121 6.90 9.31 -13.00
N ARG A 122 5.66 8.93 -12.76
CA ARG A 122 4.59 9.08 -13.73
C ARG A 122 4.36 10.55 -14.08
N LEU A 123 4.31 11.39 -13.06
CA LEU A 123 4.12 12.84 -13.25
C LEU A 123 5.32 13.49 -13.92
N ALA A 124 6.52 13.03 -13.60
CA ALA A 124 7.74 13.55 -14.23
C ALA A 124 7.79 13.21 -15.73
N GLU A 125 7.30 12.05 -16.12
CA GLU A 125 7.25 11.65 -17.52
C GLU A 125 6.27 12.50 -18.32
N ASP A 126 5.27 13.06 -17.67
CA ASP A 126 4.25 13.90 -18.32
C ASP A 126 4.69 15.35 -18.45
N GLU A 127 5.79 15.74 -17.80
CA GLU A 127 6.29 17.10 -17.88
C GLU A 127 7.28 17.24 -19.03
N PRO A 128 7.27 18.41 -19.75
CA PRO A 128 8.30 18.65 -20.74
C PRO A 128 9.66 18.75 -20.05
N PRO A 129 10.74 18.25 -20.69
CA PRO A 129 12.06 18.30 -20.07
C PRO A 129 12.51 19.75 -19.88
N HIS A 130 13.18 20.00 -18.76
CA HIS A 130 13.80 21.29 -18.50
C HIS A 130 15.06 21.43 -19.34
N GLU A 131 15.42 22.68 -19.63
CA GLU A 131 16.66 22.99 -20.34
C GLU A 131 17.87 22.35 -19.63
N LEU A 132 17.87 22.38 -18.30
CA LEU A 132 18.96 21.79 -17.53
C LEU A 132 19.03 20.27 -17.70
N ASP A 133 17.90 19.61 -17.84
CA ASP A 133 17.86 18.17 -18.04
C ASP A 133 18.49 17.80 -19.38
N VAL A 134 18.26 18.64 -20.39
CA VAL A 134 18.84 18.44 -21.70
C VAL A 134 20.35 18.63 -21.65
N LEU A 135 20.81 19.62 -20.91
CA LEU A 135 22.24 19.93 -20.80
C LEU A 135 23.03 18.86 -20.03
N GLU A 136 22.39 18.12 -19.19
CA GLU A 136 23.03 17.03 -18.41
C GLU A 136 23.24 15.78 -19.25
N LEU A 137 22.63 15.71 -20.40
CA LEU A 137 22.80 14.58 -21.29
C LEU A 137 24.12 14.66 -22.04
#